data_a62456699277875955863f959abbc4a8
#
_entry.id   a62456699277875955863f959abbc4a8
#
_cell.length_a   1.000
_cell.length_b   1.000
_cell.length_c   1.000
_cell.angle_alpha   90.00
_cell.angle_beta   90.00
_cell.angle_gamma   90.00
#
_symmetry.space_group_name_H-M   'P 1'
#
loop_
_entity.id
_entity.type
_entity.pdbx_description
1 polymer ?
#
loop_
_entity_poly.entity_id
_entity_poly.type
_entity_poly.pdbx_seq_one_letter_code
_entity_poly.pdbx_strand_id
1 'polypeptide(L)'
;MARMRSAKQKLKECLTGPQWREHLDEIAQGGLENIGPLFSFLLLGPLTMHRASVALGQVTARLAQQQPETAKNIIRRIMWHMNEESGNIGWGIPEAFAEILAASEPLAKDFHRILMSYIIDLGRDDNYCDNDTLRRSCYWAIGRLAQARPQLCLSARPWLIKGLEDVDMVCRGMAAWALAQLPPDLMDAPALRRLADAGNTAPCELFDGHDVYEKTASQIAAEALEGSTK
;
A
#
# COMPACT_ATOMS: atom_id res chain seq x y z
N MET A 1 9.43 31.60 1.04
CA MET A 1 9.52 30.56 2.11
C MET A 1 8.32 30.56 3.06
N ALA A 2 7.88 31.68 3.63
CA ALA A 2 6.72 31.73 4.55
C ALA A 2 5.41 31.20 3.92
N ARG A 3 5.08 31.59 2.68
CA ARG A 3 3.88 31.14 1.95
C ARG A 3 3.85 29.61 1.72
N MET A 4 4.98 29.01 1.38
CA MET A 4 5.06 27.53 1.21
C MET A 4 4.89 26.79 2.53
N ARG A 5 5.45 27.30 3.64
CA ARG A 5 5.26 26.70 4.97
C ARG A 5 3.79 26.76 5.40
N SER A 6 3.11 27.90 5.14
CA SER A 6 1.68 28.06 5.42
C SER A 6 0.81 27.09 4.61
N ALA A 7 1.09 26.93 3.31
CA ALA A 7 0.36 25.98 2.45
C ALA A 7 0.56 24.52 2.91
N LYS A 8 1.80 24.12 3.25
CA LYS A 8 2.08 22.79 3.79
C LYS A 8 1.38 22.55 5.11
N GLN A 9 1.34 23.55 6.00
CA GLN A 9 0.66 23.46 7.28
C GLN A 9 -0.86 23.30 7.09
N LYS A 10 -1.49 24.09 6.23
CA LYS A 10 -2.91 23.96 5.89
C LYS A 10 -3.22 22.56 5.34
N LEU A 11 -2.40 22.06 4.42
CA LEU A 11 -2.57 20.73 3.85
C LEU A 11 -2.49 19.63 4.93
N LYS A 12 -1.57 19.78 5.89
CA LYS A 12 -1.47 18.85 7.02
C LYS A 12 -2.74 18.88 7.89
N GLU A 13 -3.24 20.07 8.22
CA GLU A 13 -4.47 20.24 9.01
C GLU A 13 -5.68 19.61 8.33
N CYS A 14 -5.84 19.78 7.01
CA CYS A 14 -6.88 19.11 6.23
C CYS A 14 -6.79 17.58 6.37
N LEU A 15 -5.60 16.99 6.25
CA LEU A 15 -5.42 15.53 6.30
C LEU A 15 -5.55 14.95 7.71
N THR A 16 -5.18 15.71 8.75
CA THR A 16 -5.27 15.22 10.14
C THR A 16 -6.64 15.46 10.78
N GLY A 17 -7.48 16.30 10.18
CA GLY A 17 -8.83 16.59 10.65
C GLY A 17 -9.81 15.41 10.49
N PRO A 18 -10.94 15.43 11.21
CA PRO A 18 -11.93 14.35 11.15
C PRO A 18 -12.63 14.27 9.78
N GLN A 19 -12.74 15.36 9.06
CA GLN A 19 -13.40 15.46 7.75
C GLN A 19 -12.40 15.43 6.59
N TRP A 20 -11.23 14.83 6.76
CA TRP A 20 -10.12 14.84 5.80
C TRP A 20 -10.53 14.42 4.37
N ARG A 21 -11.49 13.50 4.25
CA ARG A 21 -11.98 13.03 2.94
C ARG A 21 -12.68 14.11 2.13
N GLU A 22 -13.36 15.05 2.79
CA GLU A 22 -14.05 16.16 2.12
C GLU A 22 -13.07 17.13 1.46
N HIS A 23 -11.81 17.15 1.91
CA HIS A 23 -10.74 17.97 1.34
C HIS A 23 -9.99 17.32 0.17
N LEU A 24 -10.23 16.03 -0.14
CA LEU A 24 -9.45 15.31 -1.15
C LEU A 24 -9.54 15.96 -2.54
N ASP A 25 -10.72 16.45 -2.94
CA ASP A 25 -10.88 17.13 -4.22
C ASP A 25 -10.11 18.46 -4.29
N GLU A 26 -10.14 19.26 -3.23
CA GLU A 26 -9.34 20.50 -3.12
C GLU A 26 -7.85 20.17 -3.17
N ILE A 27 -7.42 19.14 -2.44
CA ILE A 27 -6.03 18.67 -2.44
C ILE A 27 -5.60 18.21 -3.84
N ALA A 28 -6.48 17.48 -4.54
CA ALA A 28 -6.20 17.00 -5.90
C ALA A 28 -6.09 18.16 -6.91
N GLN A 29 -6.87 19.24 -6.72
CA GLN A 29 -6.78 20.44 -7.54
C GLN A 29 -5.45 21.16 -7.40
N GLY A 30 -4.79 21.07 -6.26
CA GLY A 30 -3.45 21.66 -6.03
C GLY A 30 -2.34 21.03 -6.87
N GLY A 31 -2.57 19.86 -7.47
CA GLY A 31 -1.68 19.24 -8.46
C GLY A 31 -0.25 19.05 -7.94
N LEU A 32 0.73 19.38 -8.78
CA LEU A 32 2.16 19.19 -8.49
C LEU A 32 2.66 19.89 -7.21
N GLU A 33 2.06 21.01 -6.83
CA GLU A 33 2.48 21.75 -5.63
C GLU A 33 2.27 20.94 -4.34
N ASN A 34 1.28 20.04 -4.34
CA ASN A 34 0.97 19.18 -3.20
C ASN A 34 1.80 17.91 -3.14
N ILE A 35 2.44 17.48 -4.24
CA ILE A 35 3.19 16.22 -4.29
C ILE A 35 4.35 16.20 -3.28
N GLY A 36 5.19 17.23 -3.24
CA GLY A 36 6.32 17.30 -2.30
C GLY A 36 5.89 17.28 -0.82
N PRO A 37 4.95 18.13 -0.40
CA PRO A 37 4.36 18.08 0.93
C PRO A 37 3.79 16.71 1.30
N LEU A 38 2.99 16.09 0.41
CA LEU A 38 2.38 14.78 0.66
C LEU A 38 3.41 13.68 0.86
N PHE A 39 4.47 13.63 0.03
CA PHE A 39 5.59 12.71 0.27
C PHE A 39 6.20 12.90 1.67
N SER A 40 6.35 14.15 2.14
CA SER A 40 6.89 14.39 3.47
C SER A 40 5.97 13.96 4.62
N PHE A 41 4.68 13.80 4.35
CA PHE A 41 3.70 13.34 5.34
C PHE A 41 3.65 11.83 5.48
N LEU A 42 4.20 11.08 4.53
CA LEU A 42 4.36 9.62 4.65
C LEU A 42 5.19 9.21 5.88
N LEU A 43 5.96 10.13 6.43
CA LEU A 43 6.82 9.91 7.61
C LEU A 43 6.18 10.34 8.93
N LEU A 44 4.92 10.78 8.97
CA LEU A 44 4.30 11.40 10.14
C LEU A 44 3.44 10.46 11.00
N GLY A 45 3.71 9.17 10.92
CA GLY A 45 2.96 8.14 11.65
C GLY A 45 1.80 7.57 10.85
N PRO A 46 1.26 6.41 11.29
CA PRO A 46 0.44 5.54 10.44
C PRO A 46 -0.79 6.21 9.85
N LEU A 47 -1.63 6.83 10.67
CA LEU A 47 -2.85 7.47 10.19
C LEU A 47 -2.59 8.59 9.18
N THR A 48 -1.60 9.44 9.45
CA THR A 48 -1.24 10.54 8.54
C THR A 48 -0.61 9.98 7.27
N MET A 49 0.20 8.95 7.38
CA MET A 49 0.82 8.25 6.25
C MET A 49 -0.24 7.69 5.30
N HIS A 50 -1.21 6.93 5.80
CA HIS A 50 -2.29 6.39 4.98
C HIS A 50 -3.15 7.48 4.32
N ARG A 51 -3.52 8.51 5.06
CA ARG A 51 -4.31 9.63 4.51
C ARG A 51 -3.53 10.42 3.45
N ALA A 52 -2.23 10.63 3.65
CA ALA A 52 -1.35 11.23 2.66
C ALA A 52 -1.19 10.35 1.41
N SER A 53 -1.13 9.02 1.58
CA SER A 53 -1.09 8.06 0.47
C SER A 53 -2.35 8.12 -0.38
N VAL A 54 -3.54 8.17 0.25
CA VAL A 54 -4.81 8.37 -0.45
C VAL A 54 -4.82 9.70 -1.21
N ALA A 55 -4.37 10.78 -0.58
CA ALA A 55 -4.30 12.09 -1.23
C ALA A 55 -3.31 12.08 -2.42
N LEU A 56 -2.15 11.43 -2.29
CA LEU A 56 -1.21 11.22 -3.40
C LEU A 56 -1.87 10.44 -4.55
N GLY A 57 -2.68 9.45 -4.23
CA GLY A 57 -3.50 8.72 -5.20
C GLY A 57 -4.40 9.65 -6.02
N GLN A 58 -5.18 10.49 -5.35
CA GLN A 58 -6.12 11.43 -6.00
C GLN A 58 -5.40 12.50 -6.84
N VAL A 59 -4.35 13.11 -6.28
CA VAL A 59 -3.53 14.11 -7.02
C VAL A 59 -2.93 13.47 -8.26
N THR A 60 -2.33 12.29 -8.15
CA THR A 60 -1.63 11.64 -9.26
C THR A 60 -2.61 11.12 -10.31
N ALA A 61 -3.79 10.61 -9.91
CA ALA A 61 -4.84 10.21 -10.84
C ALA A 61 -5.37 11.39 -11.66
N ARG A 62 -5.56 12.55 -11.03
CA ARG A 62 -5.95 13.78 -11.73
C ARG A 62 -4.85 14.24 -12.71
N LEU A 63 -3.59 14.21 -12.29
CA LEU A 63 -2.45 14.51 -13.16
C LEU A 63 -2.35 13.53 -14.33
N ALA A 64 -2.65 12.24 -14.12
CA ALA A 64 -2.62 11.24 -15.18
C ALA A 64 -3.61 11.54 -16.32
N GLN A 65 -4.73 12.19 -16.03
CA GLN A 65 -5.71 12.62 -17.04
C GLN A 65 -5.25 13.85 -17.83
N GLN A 66 -4.53 14.75 -17.19
CA GLN A 66 -4.16 16.05 -17.76
C GLN A 66 -2.73 16.06 -18.33
N GLN A 67 -1.81 15.39 -17.66
CA GLN A 67 -0.37 15.36 -17.90
C GLN A 67 0.20 13.95 -17.63
N PRO A 68 -0.07 12.96 -18.49
CA PRO A 68 0.28 11.54 -18.23
C PRO A 68 1.78 11.33 -17.89
N GLU A 69 2.69 12.00 -18.59
CA GLU A 69 4.12 11.87 -18.31
C GLU A 69 4.52 12.44 -16.94
N THR A 70 3.86 13.49 -16.50
CA THR A 70 4.06 14.04 -15.15
C THR A 70 3.66 13.02 -14.08
N ALA A 71 2.52 12.35 -14.27
CA ALA A 71 2.07 11.30 -13.36
C ALA A 71 3.05 10.10 -13.36
N LYS A 72 3.55 9.68 -14.54
CA LYS A 72 4.59 8.64 -14.63
C LYS A 72 5.90 9.04 -13.94
N ASN A 73 6.27 10.32 -13.94
CA ASN A 73 7.44 10.79 -13.20
C ASN A 73 7.26 10.66 -11.67
N ILE A 74 6.04 10.81 -11.16
CA ILE A 74 5.74 10.53 -9.75
C ILE A 74 5.96 9.05 -9.44
N ILE A 75 5.51 8.15 -10.31
CA ILE A 75 5.77 6.70 -10.17
C ILE A 75 7.27 6.39 -10.22
N ARG A 76 8.02 7.00 -11.15
CA ARG A 76 9.49 6.82 -11.22
C ARG A 76 10.18 7.25 -9.93
N ARG A 77 9.70 8.33 -9.29
CA ARG A 77 10.19 8.77 -8.00
C ARG A 77 9.87 7.75 -6.89
N ILE A 78 8.67 7.16 -6.89
CA ILE A 78 8.30 6.07 -5.99
C ILE A 78 9.26 4.88 -6.15
N MET A 79 9.47 4.41 -7.38
CA MET A 79 10.38 3.32 -7.68
C MET A 79 11.81 3.61 -7.22
N TRP A 80 12.27 4.85 -7.40
CA TRP A 80 13.58 5.27 -6.91
C TRP A 80 13.67 5.15 -5.38
N HIS A 81 12.67 5.59 -4.64
CA HIS A 81 12.63 5.45 -3.17
C HIS A 81 12.58 3.98 -2.70
N MET A 82 11.97 3.09 -3.47
CA MET A 82 11.93 1.66 -3.16
C MET A 82 13.29 0.96 -3.33
N ASN A 83 14.12 1.46 -4.26
CA ASN A 83 15.40 0.85 -4.64
C ASN A 83 16.61 1.66 -4.10
N GLU A 84 16.38 2.56 -3.16
CA GLU A 84 17.43 3.43 -2.61
C GLU A 84 18.28 2.68 -1.58
N GLU A 85 19.55 2.48 -1.87
CA GLU A 85 20.51 1.75 -1.02
C GLU A 85 21.17 2.64 0.05
N SER A 86 20.95 3.97 0.02
CA SER A 86 21.67 4.93 0.88
C SER A 86 21.17 4.95 2.34
N GLY A 87 20.28 4.04 2.73
CA GLY A 87 19.69 3.98 4.07
C GLY A 87 18.47 4.90 4.26
N ASN A 88 18.03 5.59 3.21
CA ASN A 88 16.78 6.34 3.22
C ASN A 88 15.61 5.39 2.91
N ILE A 89 15.17 4.65 3.93
CA ILE A 89 14.11 3.65 3.79
C ILE A 89 12.82 4.33 3.33
N GLY A 90 12.18 3.73 2.33
CA GLY A 90 10.98 4.25 1.68
C GLY A 90 9.68 4.07 2.50
N TRP A 91 9.68 4.52 3.77
CA TRP A 91 8.50 4.44 4.62
C TRP A 91 7.28 5.10 3.97
N GLY A 92 6.14 4.39 3.95
CA GLY A 92 4.88 4.87 3.35
C GLY A 92 4.87 4.88 1.81
N ILE A 93 5.98 4.52 1.16
CA ILE A 93 6.08 4.51 -0.31
C ILE A 93 5.25 3.38 -0.94
N PRO A 94 5.25 2.13 -0.43
CA PRO A 94 4.38 1.09 -0.97
C PRO A 94 2.90 1.46 -0.86
N GLU A 95 2.48 2.06 0.27
CA GLU A 95 1.10 2.51 0.50
C GLU A 95 0.70 3.60 -0.51
N ALA A 96 1.58 4.59 -0.71
CA ALA A 96 1.37 5.63 -1.71
C ALA A 96 1.29 5.06 -3.13
N PHE A 97 2.15 4.08 -3.45
CA PHE A 97 2.13 3.41 -4.74
C PHE A 97 0.80 2.69 -4.97
N ALA A 98 0.33 1.92 -3.99
CA ALA A 98 -0.95 1.22 -4.08
C ALA A 98 -2.13 2.18 -4.27
N GLU A 99 -2.19 3.27 -3.52
CA GLU A 99 -3.27 4.26 -3.62
C GLU A 99 -3.27 4.97 -4.98
N ILE A 100 -2.10 5.27 -5.55
CA ILE A 100 -1.98 5.82 -6.90
C ILE A 100 -2.52 4.84 -7.94
N LEU A 101 -2.15 3.56 -7.85
CA LEU A 101 -2.60 2.54 -8.78
C LEU A 101 -4.10 2.22 -8.59
N ALA A 102 -4.59 2.24 -7.36
CA ALA A 102 -6.01 2.09 -7.07
C ALA A 102 -6.84 3.23 -7.68
N ALA A 103 -6.36 4.47 -7.60
CA ALA A 103 -7.05 5.65 -8.10
C ALA A 103 -6.98 5.82 -9.64
N SER A 104 -5.97 5.25 -10.32
CA SER A 104 -5.74 5.45 -11.76
C SER A 104 -5.59 4.12 -12.49
N GLU A 105 -6.60 3.74 -13.29
CA GLU A 105 -6.55 2.51 -14.09
C GLU A 105 -5.42 2.49 -15.13
N PRO A 106 -5.13 3.56 -15.89
CA PRO A 106 -3.99 3.57 -16.81
C PRO A 106 -2.67 3.31 -16.11
N LEU A 107 -2.41 3.97 -14.97
CA LEU A 107 -1.19 3.74 -14.20
C LEU A 107 -1.15 2.33 -13.59
N ALA A 108 -2.29 1.80 -13.15
CA ALA A 108 -2.35 0.44 -12.65
C ALA A 108 -1.98 -0.58 -13.74
N LYS A 109 -2.50 -0.43 -14.96
CA LYS A 109 -2.16 -1.31 -16.10
C LYS A 109 -0.66 -1.28 -16.42
N ASP A 110 -0.06 -0.10 -16.36
CA ASP A 110 1.37 0.08 -16.69
C ASP A 110 2.31 -0.44 -15.57
N PHE A 111 1.93 -0.29 -14.29
CA PHE A 111 2.87 -0.41 -13.17
C PHE A 111 2.54 -1.46 -12.10
N HIS A 112 1.38 -2.15 -12.14
CA HIS A 112 1.01 -3.16 -11.13
C HIS A 112 2.05 -4.26 -10.96
N ARG A 113 2.70 -4.69 -12.05
CA ARG A 113 3.74 -5.74 -12.01
C ARG A 113 4.96 -5.30 -11.22
N ILE A 114 5.30 -4.01 -11.26
CA ILE A 114 6.41 -3.46 -10.48
C ILE A 114 6.06 -3.48 -9.00
N LEU A 115 4.84 -3.08 -8.60
CA LEU A 115 4.41 -3.19 -7.22
C LEU A 115 4.49 -4.65 -6.72
N MET A 116 4.03 -5.61 -7.52
CA MET A 116 4.08 -7.03 -7.15
C MET A 116 5.52 -7.57 -7.07
N SER A 117 6.46 -7.05 -7.85
CA SER A 117 7.84 -7.55 -7.86
C SER A 117 8.55 -7.41 -6.51
N TYR A 118 8.11 -6.49 -5.64
CA TYR A 118 8.70 -6.30 -4.31
C TYR A 118 8.42 -7.45 -3.31
N ILE A 119 7.54 -8.40 -3.64
CA ILE A 119 7.33 -9.63 -2.86
C ILE A 119 7.78 -10.90 -3.60
N ILE A 120 8.35 -10.75 -4.79
CA ILE A 120 8.79 -11.87 -5.65
C ILE A 120 10.28 -12.11 -5.40
N ASP A 121 10.57 -13.12 -4.57
CA ASP A 121 11.92 -13.57 -4.25
C ASP A 121 12.34 -14.67 -5.24
N LEU A 122 13.21 -14.32 -6.18
CA LEU A 122 13.85 -15.24 -7.13
C LEU A 122 15.26 -15.66 -6.68
N GLY A 123 15.71 -15.12 -5.55
CA GLY A 123 17.01 -15.39 -4.96
C GLY A 123 18.20 -14.67 -5.63
N ARG A 124 17.97 -13.88 -6.68
CA ARG A 124 18.98 -13.06 -7.36
C ARG A 124 18.31 -12.13 -8.37
N ASP A 125 18.95 -10.99 -8.63
CA ASP A 125 18.61 -10.04 -9.70
C ASP A 125 17.11 -9.71 -9.76
N ASP A 126 16.49 -9.52 -8.60
CA ASP A 126 15.08 -9.21 -8.45
C ASP A 126 14.85 -7.90 -7.66
N ASN A 127 13.60 -7.50 -7.52
CA ASN A 127 13.20 -6.33 -6.74
C ASN A 127 12.70 -6.71 -5.34
N TYR A 128 12.98 -7.93 -4.88
CA TYR A 128 12.49 -8.38 -3.57
C TYR A 128 12.89 -7.43 -2.46
N CYS A 129 11.93 -7.08 -1.61
CA CYS A 129 12.16 -6.16 -0.51
C CYS A 129 12.73 -6.94 0.70
N ASP A 130 14.07 -6.90 0.87
CA ASP A 130 14.78 -7.58 1.97
C ASP A 130 14.43 -7.01 3.35
N ASN A 131 14.13 -5.71 3.42
CA ASN A 131 13.72 -5.09 4.68
C ASN A 131 12.32 -5.57 5.07
N ASP A 132 12.23 -6.33 6.16
CA ASP A 132 10.98 -6.94 6.63
C ASP A 132 9.89 -5.89 6.92
N THR A 133 10.22 -4.80 7.57
CA THR A 133 9.26 -3.75 7.91
C THR A 133 8.70 -3.06 6.66
N LEU A 134 9.53 -2.83 5.65
CA LEU A 134 9.06 -2.29 4.37
C LEU A 134 8.28 -3.34 3.56
N ARG A 135 8.67 -4.62 3.67
CA ARG A 135 7.98 -5.73 3.02
C ARG A 135 6.56 -5.93 3.56
N ARG A 136 6.31 -5.66 4.86
CA ARG A 136 4.94 -5.60 5.43
C ARG A 136 4.06 -4.64 4.62
N SER A 137 4.58 -3.45 4.33
CA SER A 137 3.91 -2.44 3.50
C SER A 137 3.72 -2.90 2.06
N CYS A 138 4.67 -3.67 1.49
CA CYS A 138 4.51 -4.22 0.13
C CYS A 138 3.36 -5.23 0.06
N TYR A 139 3.22 -6.13 1.05
CA TYR A 139 2.07 -7.03 1.13
C TYR A 139 0.76 -6.26 1.26
N TRP A 140 0.69 -5.28 2.19
CA TRP A 140 -0.47 -4.41 2.33
C TRP A 140 -0.82 -3.71 1.02
N ALA A 141 0.17 -3.16 0.33
CA ALA A 141 -0.01 -2.43 -0.92
C ALA A 141 -0.64 -3.29 -2.03
N ILE A 142 -0.24 -4.57 -2.13
CA ILE A 142 -0.84 -5.51 -3.08
C ILE A 142 -2.29 -5.79 -2.72
N GLY A 143 -2.60 -6.01 -1.45
CA GLY A 143 -3.98 -6.17 -0.97
C GLY A 143 -4.83 -4.93 -1.26
N ARG A 144 -4.29 -3.74 -1.02
CA ARG A 144 -4.99 -2.48 -1.33
C ARG A 144 -5.27 -2.31 -2.83
N LEU A 145 -4.32 -2.66 -3.67
CA LEU A 145 -4.55 -2.68 -5.12
C LEU A 145 -5.59 -3.73 -5.51
N ALA A 146 -5.56 -4.90 -4.89
CA ALA A 146 -6.52 -5.98 -5.14
C ALA A 146 -7.95 -5.58 -4.78
N GLN A 147 -8.18 -4.81 -3.70
CA GLN A 147 -9.49 -4.25 -3.39
C GLN A 147 -10.07 -3.42 -4.53
N ALA A 148 -9.24 -2.65 -5.20
CA ALA A 148 -9.69 -1.80 -6.31
C ALA A 148 -9.68 -2.51 -7.66
N ARG A 149 -8.72 -3.44 -7.88
CA ARG A 149 -8.43 -4.05 -9.20
C ARG A 149 -7.96 -5.50 -9.04
N PRO A 150 -8.81 -6.42 -8.53
CA PRO A 150 -8.39 -7.77 -8.18
C PRO A 150 -7.75 -8.54 -9.35
N GLN A 151 -8.25 -8.32 -10.59
CA GLN A 151 -7.75 -9.02 -11.77
C GLN A 151 -6.28 -8.72 -12.09
N LEU A 152 -5.79 -7.53 -11.75
CA LEU A 152 -4.38 -7.16 -11.93
C LEU A 152 -3.46 -7.84 -10.91
N CYS A 153 -4.00 -8.33 -9.80
CA CYS A 153 -3.23 -8.89 -8.69
C CYS A 153 -3.25 -10.43 -8.64
N LEU A 154 -3.98 -11.11 -9.54
CA LEU A 154 -4.10 -12.58 -9.51
C LEU A 154 -2.75 -13.29 -9.58
N SER A 155 -1.79 -12.77 -10.34
CA SER A 155 -0.46 -13.36 -10.47
C SER A 155 0.40 -13.22 -9.20
N ALA A 156 -0.01 -12.41 -8.23
CA ALA A 156 0.66 -12.31 -6.93
C ALA A 156 0.30 -13.45 -5.99
N ARG A 157 -0.82 -14.18 -6.23
CA ARG A 157 -1.33 -15.22 -5.33
C ARG A 157 -0.28 -16.24 -4.85
N PRO A 158 0.54 -16.87 -5.72
CA PRO A 158 1.55 -17.85 -5.26
C PRO A 158 2.56 -17.21 -4.28
N TRP A 159 2.90 -15.95 -4.49
CA TRP A 159 3.84 -15.21 -3.65
C TRP A 159 3.21 -14.76 -2.33
N LEU A 160 1.92 -14.42 -2.35
CA LEU A 160 1.16 -14.17 -1.12
C LEU A 160 1.05 -15.44 -0.27
N ILE A 161 0.83 -16.61 -0.90
CA ILE A 161 0.84 -17.91 -0.20
C ILE A 161 2.23 -18.18 0.40
N LYS A 162 3.33 -17.95 -0.35
CA LYS A 162 4.70 -18.03 0.19
C LYS A 162 4.89 -17.04 1.36
N GLY A 163 4.31 -15.85 1.28
CA GLY A 163 4.34 -14.82 2.33
C GLY A 163 3.66 -15.24 3.64
N LEU A 164 2.74 -16.23 3.62
CA LEU A 164 2.17 -16.80 4.86
C LEU A 164 3.21 -17.56 5.70
N GLU A 165 4.37 -17.87 5.12
CA GLU A 165 5.50 -18.55 5.75
C GLU A 165 6.71 -17.62 5.92
N ASP A 166 6.55 -16.28 5.70
CA ASP A 166 7.61 -15.30 5.90
C ASP A 166 8.24 -15.42 7.30
N VAL A 167 9.52 -15.10 7.41
CA VAL A 167 10.23 -15.10 8.71
C VAL A 167 9.63 -14.07 9.66
N ASP A 168 9.16 -12.93 9.14
CA ASP A 168 8.50 -11.89 9.90
C ASP A 168 7.00 -12.19 10.10
N MET A 169 6.58 -12.21 11.35
CA MET A 169 5.22 -12.59 11.73
C MET A 169 4.15 -11.61 11.25
N VAL A 170 4.51 -10.32 11.13
CA VAL A 170 3.59 -9.30 10.61
C VAL A 170 3.46 -9.42 9.10
N CYS A 171 4.55 -9.73 8.39
CA CYS A 171 4.49 -10.06 6.96
C CYS A 171 3.49 -11.19 6.68
N ARG A 172 3.47 -12.25 7.52
CA ARG A 172 2.48 -13.35 7.38
C ARG A 172 1.04 -12.82 7.46
N GLY A 173 0.76 -11.97 8.44
CA GLY A 173 -0.56 -11.35 8.61
C GLY A 173 -0.94 -10.46 7.42
N MET A 174 0.00 -9.64 6.94
CA MET A 174 -0.23 -8.77 5.79
C MET A 174 -0.42 -9.56 4.49
N ALA A 175 0.31 -10.65 4.30
CA ALA A 175 0.12 -11.57 3.17
C ALA A 175 -1.27 -12.23 3.21
N ALA A 176 -1.72 -12.69 4.40
CA ALA A 176 -3.07 -13.23 4.59
C ALA A 176 -4.15 -12.18 4.28
N TRP A 177 -3.97 -10.95 4.77
CA TRP A 177 -4.88 -9.86 4.48
C TRP A 177 -4.96 -9.56 2.98
N ALA A 178 -3.81 -9.49 2.31
CA ALA A 178 -3.75 -9.25 0.87
C ALA A 178 -4.40 -10.39 0.07
N LEU A 179 -4.19 -11.63 0.49
CA LEU A 179 -4.79 -12.82 -0.14
C LEU A 179 -6.32 -12.78 -0.04
N ALA A 180 -6.86 -12.34 1.10
CA ALA A 180 -8.30 -12.16 1.32
C ALA A 180 -8.95 -11.09 0.42
N GLN A 181 -8.16 -10.19 -0.20
CA GLN A 181 -8.67 -9.20 -1.15
C GLN A 181 -8.72 -9.73 -2.60
N LEU A 182 -8.16 -10.90 -2.86
CA LEU A 182 -8.29 -11.59 -4.15
C LEU A 182 -9.60 -12.39 -4.22
N PRO A 183 -10.10 -12.69 -5.43
CA PRO A 183 -11.20 -13.63 -5.58
C PRO A 183 -10.92 -14.94 -4.83
N PRO A 184 -11.89 -15.51 -4.11
CA PRO A 184 -11.70 -16.72 -3.34
C PRO A 184 -11.12 -17.88 -4.17
N ASP A 185 -10.20 -18.65 -3.56
CA ASP A 185 -9.65 -19.88 -4.12
C ASP A 185 -9.49 -20.91 -3.00
N LEU A 186 -10.10 -22.06 -3.15
CA LEU A 186 -10.03 -23.15 -2.17
C LEU A 186 -8.60 -23.64 -1.93
N MET A 187 -7.69 -23.42 -2.86
CA MET A 187 -6.27 -23.78 -2.72
C MET A 187 -5.54 -22.95 -1.67
N ASP A 188 -6.08 -21.77 -1.30
CA ASP A 188 -5.51 -20.92 -0.25
C ASP A 188 -5.79 -21.45 1.16
N ALA A 189 -6.91 -22.18 1.33
CA ALA A 189 -7.43 -22.56 2.64
C ALA A 189 -6.45 -23.39 3.52
N PRO A 190 -5.68 -24.34 2.99
CA PRO A 190 -4.73 -25.09 3.84
C PRO A 190 -3.64 -24.20 4.45
N ALA A 191 -3.12 -23.23 3.70
CA ALA A 191 -2.07 -22.32 4.17
C ALA A 191 -2.62 -21.30 5.17
N LEU A 192 -3.79 -20.71 4.89
CA LEU A 192 -4.48 -19.81 5.80
C LEU A 192 -4.84 -20.50 7.13
N ARG A 193 -5.30 -21.76 7.09
CA ARG A 193 -5.62 -22.53 8.31
C ARG A 193 -4.39 -22.73 9.17
N ARG A 194 -3.25 -23.10 8.59
CA ARG A 194 -2.00 -23.24 9.35
C ARG A 194 -1.64 -21.95 10.09
N LEU A 195 -1.79 -20.79 9.43
CA LEU A 195 -1.51 -19.48 10.06
C LEU A 195 -2.55 -19.13 11.14
N ALA A 196 -3.83 -19.41 10.90
CA ALA A 196 -4.89 -19.19 11.89
C ALA A 196 -4.64 -20.01 13.16
N ASP A 197 -4.29 -21.28 13.02
CA ASP A 197 -4.06 -22.24 14.13
C ASP A 197 -2.70 -22.02 14.82
N ALA A 198 -1.78 -21.27 14.22
CA ALA A 198 -0.43 -21.04 14.76
C ALA A 198 -0.40 -20.19 16.04
N GLY A 199 -1.51 -19.53 16.41
CA GLY A 199 -1.58 -18.66 17.59
C GLY A 199 -0.67 -17.42 17.49
N ASN A 200 -0.38 -16.96 16.28
CA ASN A 200 0.46 -15.78 16.05
C ASN A 200 -0.25 -14.52 16.55
N THR A 201 0.32 -13.87 17.58
CA THR A 201 -0.22 -12.68 18.24
C THR A 201 0.44 -11.38 17.79
N ALA A 202 1.33 -11.41 16.78
CA ALA A 202 1.97 -10.20 16.27
C ALA A 202 0.91 -9.20 15.76
N PRO A 203 0.92 -7.94 16.24
CA PRO A 203 -0.05 -6.94 15.83
C PRO A 203 0.25 -6.50 14.39
N CYS A 204 -0.74 -6.62 13.54
CA CYS A 204 -0.74 -6.14 12.17
C CYS A 204 -1.59 -4.89 12.10
N GLU A 205 -0.98 -3.77 11.76
CA GLU A 205 -1.64 -2.49 11.58
C GLU A 205 -2.31 -2.43 10.21
N LEU A 206 -3.60 -2.20 10.19
CA LEU A 206 -4.43 -2.13 8.98
C LEU A 206 -5.13 -0.77 8.90
N PHE A 207 -5.47 -0.36 7.69
CA PHE A 207 -6.22 0.86 7.42
C PHE A 207 -7.53 0.51 6.71
N ASP A 208 -8.67 0.88 7.31
CA ASP A 208 -10.00 0.59 6.75
C ASP A 208 -10.48 1.64 5.73
N GLY A 209 -9.62 2.59 5.42
CA GLY A 209 -9.92 3.74 4.57
C GLY A 209 -10.32 4.98 5.36
N HIS A 210 -10.48 4.91 6.68
CA HIS A 210 -10.80 6.04 7.55
C HIS A 210 -9.84 6.13 8.73
N ASP A 211 -9.67 5.03 9.46
CA ASP A 211 -8.84 4.92 10.64
C ASP A 211 -7.89 3.72 10.58
N VAL A 212 -6.86 3.75 11.40
CA VAL A 212 -5.93 2.65 11.61
C VAL A 212 -6.43 1.79 12.76
N TYR A 213 -6.37 0.47 12.59
CA TYR A 213 -6.73 -0.52 13.60
C TYR A 213 -5.75 -1.70 13.56
N GLU A 214 -5.74 -2.51 14.61
CA GLU A 214 -4.86 -3.66 14.71
C GLU A 214 -5.64 -4.97 14.76
N LYS A 215 -5.08 -6.01 14.13
CA LYS A 215 -5.48 -7.41 14.26
C LYS A 215 -4.22 -8.27 14.37
N THR A 216 -4.34 -9.44 14.99
CA THR A 216 -3.24 -10.40 14.96
C THR A 216 -3.21 -11.14 13.62
N ALA A 217 -2.03 -11.64 13.23
CA ALA A 217 -1.89 -12.40 11.99
C ALA A 217 -2.82 -13.64 11.96
N SER A 218 -3.00 -14.31 13.11
CA SER A 218 -3.94 -15.44 13.21
C SER A 218 -5.39 -15.03 13.05
N GLN A 219 -5.82 -13.88 13.60
CA GLN A 219 -7.17 -13.36 13.39
C GLN A 219 -7.42 -13.01 11.91
N ILE A 220 -6.46 -12.37 11.25
CA ILE A 220 -6.55 -12.04 9.83
C ILE A 220 -6.71 -13.31 8.99
N ALA A 221 -5.90 -14.34 9.27
CA ALA A 221 -5.97 -15.60 8.54
C ALA A 221 -7.31 -16.34 8.77
N ALA A 222 -7.86 -16.30 9.97
CA ALA A 222 -9.17 -16.88 10.28
C ALA A 222 -10.30 -16.17 9.51
N GLU A 223 -10.30 -14.83 9.48
CA GLU A 223 -11.27 -14.05 8.70
C GLU A 223 -11.15 -14.30 7.19
N ALA A 224 -9.91 -14.46 6.68
CA ALA A 224 -9.67 -14.79 5.28
C ALA A 224 -10.28 -16.17 4.91
N LEU A 225 -10.20 -17.14 5.80
CA LEU A 225 -10.84 -18.47 5.63
C LEU A 225 -12.36 -18.36 5.55
N GLU A 226 -12.99 -17.58 6.42
CA GLU A 226 -14.45 -17.38 6.42
C GLU A 226 -14.93 -16.74 5.12
N GLY A 227 -14.16 -15.80 4.58
CA GLY A 227 -14.43 -15.15 3.29
C GLY A 227 -14.30 -16.09 2.08
N SER A 228 -13.42 -17.09 2.18
CA SER A 228 -13.16 -18.06 1.10
C SER A 228 -14.22 -19.18 1.00
N THR A 229 -15.10 -19.28 2.00
CA THR A 229 -16.14 -20.32 2.07
C THR A 229 -17.55 -19.83 1.67
N LYS A 230 -17.69 -18.56 1.37
CA LYS A 230 -18.93 -17.92 0.85
C LYS A 230 -18.85 -17.71 -0.67
#